data_38a180a3dd080f44abda4a69db74816e
#
_entry.id   38a180a3dd080f44abda4a69db74816e
#
_cell.length_a   1.000
_cell.length_b   1.000
_cell.length_c   1.000
_cell.angle_alpha   90.00
_cell.angle_beta   90.00
_cell.angle_gamma   90.00
#
_symmetry.space_group_name_H-M   'P 1'
#
loop_
_entity.id
_entity.type
_entity.pdbx_description
1 polymer ?
#
loop_
_entity_poly.entity_id
_entity_poly.type
_entity_poly.pdbx_seq_one_letter_code
_entity_poly.pdbx_strand_id
1 'polypeptide(L)'
;ILAHGPVCAEFEKTFAELIGAKFAISVASGTAALHLSLYASNIGPGDEVIVPAMSHVATAHAVEYCGAKPIFADVDPKSGNISPESISTCLSKRTKAIIVVHFLGLPCEMDAINKIAQSVGALVFEDAALALGAKYGNKMSGNLATAGCFSFYPIKHITVSYTHLRAHETLS
;
A
#
# COMPACT_ATOMS: atom_id res chain seq x y z
N ILE A 1 15.86 18.12 15.91
CA ILE A 1 14.57 17.42 15.79
C ILE A 1 14.86 16.05 15.19
N LEU A 2 14.58 14.97 15.93
CA LEU A 2 14.93 13.60 15.54
C LEU A 2 13.88 12.92 14.65
N ALA A 3 12.69 13.50 14.52
CA ALA A 3 11.60 13.00 13.66
C ALA A 3 10.61 14.14 13.36
N HIS A 4 9.94 14.06 12.20
CA HIS A 4 8.88 14.99 11.78
C HIS A 4 9.25 16.49 11.84
N GLY A 5 10.41 16.85 11.30
CA GLY A 5 10.84 18.24 11.15
C GLY A 5 10.08 18.96 10.01
N PRO A 6 10.33 20.28 9.82
CA PRO A 6 9.65 21.07 8.79
C PRO A 6 9.82 20.53 7.37
N VAL A 7 10.97 19.94 7.05
CA VAL A 7 11.22 19.30 5.73
C VAL A 7 10.33 18.09 5.54
N CYS A 8 10.06 17.31 6.58
CA CYS A 8 9.16 16.18 6.53
C CYS A 8 7.72 16.63 6.24
N ALA A 9 7.26 17.68 6.94
CA ALA A 9 5.93 18.25 6.72
C ALA A 9 5.78 18.83 5.32
N GLU A 10 6.81 19.48 4.78
CA GLU A 10 6.84 19.98 3.41
C GLU A 10 6.78 18.83 2.39
N PHE A 11 7.56 17.78 2.63
CA PHE A 11 7.50 16.55 1.80
C PHE A 11 6.11 15.92 1.80
N GLU A 12 5.50 15.73 2.98
CA GLU A 12 4.16 15.15 3.11
C GLU A 12 3.12 15.97 2.34
N LYS A 13 3.16 17.29 2.47
CA LYS A 13 2.27 18.19 1.73
C LYS A 13 2.46 18.07 0.22
N THR A 14 3.70 18.20 -0.25
CA THR A 14 4.03 18.15 -1.69
C THR A 14 3.69 16.77 -2.28
N PHE A 15 3.93 15.70 -1.54
CA PHE A 15 3.62 14.35 -1.96
C PHE A 15 2.11 14.09 -2.03
N ALA A 16 1.34 14.59 -1.06
CA ALA A 16 -0.11 14.52 -1.10
C ALA A 16 -0.66 15.25 -2.34
N GLU A 17 -0.16 16.46 -2.64
CA GLU A 17 -0.51 17.22 -3.83
C GLU A 17 -0.18 16.47 -5.13
N LEU A 18 1.03 15.87 -5.22
CA LEU A 18 1.48 15.09 -6.37
C LEU A 18 0.57 13.89 -6.65
N ILE A 19 0.21 13.15 -5.62
CA ILE A 19 -0.64 11.95 -5.75
C ILE A 19 -2.13 12.33 -5.90
N GLY A 20 -2.50 13.54 -5.53
CA GLY A 20 -3.89 14.00 -5.47
C GLY A 20 -4.64 13.47 -4.26
N ALA A 21 -3.91 13.06 -3.21
CA ALA A 21 -4.47 12.60 -1.95
C ALA A 21 -4.73 13.78 -1.00
N LYS A 22 -5.62 13.58 -0.03
CA LYS A 22 -5.92 14.61 0.98
C LYS A 22 -4.76 14.80 1.96
N PHE A 23 -4.07 13.72 2.31
CA PHE A 23 -2.95 13.70 3.25
C PHE A 23 -1.89 12.70 2.80
N ALA A 24 -0.66 12.95 3.18
CA ALA A 24 0.42 11.96 3.18
C ALA A 24 1.12 11.98 4.54
N ILE A 25 1.65 10.85 4.96
CA ILE A 25 2.33 10.68 6.24
C ILE A 25 3.62 9.90 5.99
N SER A 26 4.73 10.45 6.46
CA SER A 26 6.04 9.80 6.38
C SER A 26 6.20 8.78 7.50
N VAL A 27 6.69 7.61 7.14
CA VAL A 27 6.96 6.49 8.07
C VAL A 27 8.30 5.84 7.74
N ALA A 28 8.79 4.98 8.62
CA ALA A 28 10.13 4.42 8.54
C ALA A 28 10.37 3.53 7.29
N SER A 29 9.33 2.93 6.70
CA SER A 29 9.43 2.07 5.52
C SER A 29 8.07 1.83 4.87
N GLY A 30 8.06 1.31 3.62
CA GLY A 30 6.82 0.87 2.97
C GLY A 30 6.10 -0.23 3.75
N THR A 31 6.83 -1.15 4.38
CA THR A 31 6.24 -2.17 5.28
C THR A 31 5.54 -1.53 6.48
N ALA A 32 6.15 -0.50 7.08
CA ALA A 32 5.53 0.24 8.17
C ALA A 32 4.27 0.99 7.69
N ALA A 33 4.27 1.52 6.47
CA ALA A 33 3.10 2.17 5.88
C ALA A 33 1.94 1.18 5.75
N LEU A 34 2.17 -0.01 5.18
CA LEU A 34 1.16 -1.06 5.07
C LEU A 34 0.62 -1.48 6.45
N HIS A 35 1.53 -1.78 7.39
CA HIS A 35 1.15 -2.18 8.75
C HIS A 35 0.30 -1.10 9.45
N LEU A 36 0.75 0.14 9.44
CA LEU A 36 0.04 1.23 10.10
C LEU A 36 -1.30 1.54 9.45
N SER A 37 -1.42 1.40 8.13
CA SER A 37 -2.70 1.57 7.42
C SER A 37 -3.73 0.53 7.84
N LEU A 38 -3.31 -0.73 7.97
CA LEU A 38 -4.17 -1.81 8.47
C LEU A 38 -4.52 -1.61 9.94
N TYR A 39 -3.53 -1.30 10.79
CA TYR A 39 -3.72 -1.08 12.22
C TYR A 39 -4.66 0.09 12.50
N ALA A 40 -4.47 1.22 11.83
CA ALA A 40 -5.33 2.40 11.97
C ALA A 40 -6.77 2.15 11.48
N SER A 41 -6.97 1.10 10.67
CA SER A 41 -8.27 0.66 10.19
C SER A 41 -8.91 -0.41 11.09
N ASN A 42 -8.36 -0.62 12.30
CA ASN A 42 -8.82 -1.61 13.28
C ASN A 42 -8.82 -3.06 12.75
N ILE A 43 -7.89 -3.39 11.88
CA ILE A 43 -7.68 -4.76 11.42
C ILE A 43 -6.81 -5.48 12.45
N GLY A 44 -7.25 -6.68 12.88
CA GLY A 44 -6.61 -7.38 13.98
C GLY A 44 -6.96 -8.87 14.06
N PRO A 45 -6.73 -9.49 15.23
CA PRO A 45 -6.98 -10.91 15.44
C PRO A 45 -8.40 -11.33 15.08
N GLY A 46 -8.53 -12.39 14.28
CA GLY A 46 -9.79 -12.91 13.78
C GLY A 46 -10.21 -12.37 12.41
N ASP A 47 -9.61 -11.29 11.96
CA ASP A 47 -9.84 -10.74 10.62
C ASP A 47 -8.99 -11.46 9.56
N GLU A 48 -9.49 -11.42 8.33
CA GLU A 48 -8.78 -11.91 7.15
C GLU A 48 -8.51 -10.75 6.19
N VAL A 49 -7.29 -10.71 5.65
CA VAL A 49 -6.87 -9.75 4.63
C VAL A 49 -6.41 -10.51 3.40
N ILE A 50 -7.04 -10.25 2.26
CA ILE A 50 -6.65 -10.86 1.00
C ILE A 50 -5.42 -10.14 0.45
N VAL A 51 -4.41 -10.92 0.05
CA VAL A 51 -3.13 -10.43 -0.49
C VAL A 51 -2.76 -11.23 -1.74
N PRO A 52 -2.02 -10.66 -2.71
CA PRO A 52 -1.55 -11.43 -3.87
C PRO A 52 -0.55 -12.51 -3.44
N ALA A 53 -0.65 -13.69 -4.06
CA ALA A 53 0.29 -14.80 -3.85
C ALA A 53 1.69 -14.48 -4.39
N MET A 54 1.79 -13.58 -5.37
CA MET A 54 3.04 -13.09 -5.92
C MET A 54 3.29 -11.65 -5.49
N SER A 55 4.11 -11.45 -4.48
CA SER A 55 4.47 -10.14 -3.94
C SER A 55 5.76 -10.22 -3.12
N HIS A 56 6.25 -9.08 -2.68
CA HIS A 56 7.24 -9.02 -1.62
C HIS A 56 6.60 -9.46 -0.30
N VAL A 57 7.33 -10.21 0.51
CA VAL A 57 6.86 -10.77 1.80
C VAL A 57 6.29 -9.70 2.76
N ALA A 58 6.73 -8.45 2.63
CA ALA A 58 6.25 -7.32 3.43
C ALA A 58 4.72 -7.16 3.39
N THR A 59 4.08 -7.47 2.25
CA THR A 59 2.64 -7.37 2.08
C THR A 59 1.90 -8.33 3.02
N ALA A 60 2.34 -9.59 3.12
CA ALA A 60 1.76 -10.58 4.03
C ALA A 60 2.15 -10.30 5.50
N HIS A 61 3.42 -9.97 5.76
CA HIS A 61 3.88 -9.66 7.11
C HIS A 61 3.17 -8.45 7.72
N ALA A 62 2.81 -7.43 6.94
CA ALA A 62 2.05 -6.30 7.45
C ALA A 62 0.69 -6.73 8.03
N VAL A 63 0.06 -7.75 7.45
CA VAL A 63 -1.17 -8.36 7.96
C VAL A 63 -0.91 -9.12 9.26
N GLU A 64 0.13 -9.96 9.29
CA GLU A 64 0.50 -10.74 10.47
C GLU A 64 0.90 -9.85 11.66
N TYR A 65 1.54 -8.72 11.41
CA TYR A 65 1.88 -7.75 12.47
C TYR A 65 0.65 -7.13 13.14
N CYS A 66 -0.49 -7.09 12.46
CA CYS A 66 -1.78 -6.73 13.05
C CYS A 66 -2.44 -7.91 13.80
N GLY A 67 -1.87 -9.12 13.76
CA GLY A 67 -2.49 -10.34 14.28
C GLY A 67 -3.63 -10.87 13.40
N ALA A 68 -3.84 -10.31 12.22
CA ALA A 68 -4.80 -10.78 11.23
C ALA A 68 -4.21 -11.91 10.37
N LYS A 69 -5.06 -12.61 9.64
CA LYS A 69 -4.66 -13.73 8.79
C LYS A 69 -4.56 -13.29 7.32
N PRO A 70 -3.39 -13.40 6.67
CA PRO A 70 -3.29 -13.22 5.23
C PRO A 70 -3.95 -14.39 4.49
N ILE A 71 -4.77 -14.08 3.49
CA ILE A 71 -5.40 -15.04 2.58
C ILE A 71 -4.84 -14.77 1.19
N PHE A 72 -4.15 -15.73 0.62
CA PHE A 72 -3.47 -15.56 -0.66
C PHE A 72 -4.44 -15.79 -1.81
N ALA A 73 -4.56 -14.80 -2.69
CA ALA A 73 -5.27 -14.89 -3.96
C ALA A 73 -4.27 -14.97 -5.11
N ASP A 74 -4.60 -15.76 -6.12
CA ASP A 74 -3.76 -15.91 -7.31
C ASP A 74 -3.68 -14.61 -8.11
N VAL A 75 -2.63 -14.51 -8.91
CA VAL A 75 -2.40 -13.39 -9.82
C VAL A 75 -2.75 -13.76 -11.26
N ASP A 76 -3.09 -12.78 -12.05
CA ASP A 76 -3.18 -12.93 -13.49
C ASP A 76 -1.78 -13.19 -14.08
N PRO A 77 -1.57 -14.27 -14.84
CA PRO A 77 -0.24 -14.67 -15.33
C PRO A 77 0.36 -13.70 -16.36
N LYS A 78 -0.43 -12.82 -16.96
CA LYS A 78 0.06 -11.84 -17.93
C LYS A 78 0.54 -10.56 -17.29
N SER A 79 -0.18 -10.08 -16.28
CA SER A 79 0.12 -8.83 -15.59
C SER A 79 0.94 -9.01 -14.32
N GLY A 80 0.85 -10.18 -13.67
CA GLY A 80 1.39 -10.41 -12.33
C GLY A 80 0.59 -9.74 -11.21
N ASN A 81 -0.48 -9.04 -11.53
CA ASN A 81 -1.37 -8.40 -10.58
C ASN A 81 -2.39 -9.38 -10.01
N ILE A 82 -2.85 -9.11 -8.79
CA ILE A 82 -3.90 -9.92 -8.15
C ILE A 82 -5.15 -10.01 -9.04
N SER A 83 -5.68 -11.22 -9.24
CA SER A 83 -6.86 -11.46 -10.07
C SER A 83 -8.15 -11.13 -9.29
N PRO A 84 -9.06 -10.30 -9.86
CA PRO A 84 -10.39 -10.07 -9.28
C PRO A 84 -11.20 -11.35 -9.09
N GLU A 85 -11.09 -12.31 -10.01
CA GLU A 85 -11.77 -13.60 -9.91
C GLU A 85 -11.24 -14.39 -8.71
N SER A 86 -9.90 -14.41 -8.52
CA SER A 86 -9.29 -15.09 -7.39
C SER A 86 -9.65 -14.40 -6.07
N ILE A 87 -9.68 -13.08 -6.03
CA ILE A 87 -10.18 -12.34 -4.85
C ILE A 87 -11.58 -12.82 -4.49
N SER A 88 -12.48 -12.92 -5.48
CA SER A 88 -13.88 -13.31 -5.25
C SER A 88 -13.99 -14.71 -4.65
N THR A 89 -13.12 -15.65 -5.04
CA THR A 89 -13.10 -17.00 -4.46
C THR A 89 -12.51 -17.07 -3.04
N CYS A 90 -11.70 -16.09 -2.67
CA CYS A 90 -11.06 -16.00 -1.36
C CYS A 90 -11.91 -15.26 -0.30
N LEU A 91 -13.04 -14.66 -0.69
CA LEU A 91 -13.89 -13.91 0.22
C LEU A 91 -14.50 -14.79 1.31
N SER A 92 -14.54 -14.27 2.53
CA SER A 92 -15.22 -14.87 3.66
C SER A 92 -15.94 -13.79 4.50
N LYS A 93 -16.72 -14.20 5.50
CA LYS A 93 -17.33 -13.27 6.47
C LYS A 93 -16.29 -12.53 7.33
N ARG A 94 -15.05 -13.00 7.36
CA ARG A 94 -13.93 -12.41 8.10
C ARG A 94 -13.08 -11.49 7.24
N THR A 95 -13.30 -11.43 5.93
CA THR A 95 -12.57 -10.53 5.04
C THR A 95 -12.86 -9.08 5.41
N LYS A 96 -11.83 -8.35 5.86
CA LYS A 96 -11.91 -6.94 6.25
C LYS A 96 -11.14 -6.03 5.32
N ALA A 97 -10.16 -6.56 4.64
CA ALA A 97 -9.38 -5.79 3.68
C ALA A 97 -8.84 -6.64 2.53
N ILE A 98 -8.45 -5.94 1.48
CA ILE A 98 -7.70 -6.45 0.34
C ILE A 98 -6.48 -5.55 0.19
N ILE A 99 -5.27 -6.12 0.13
CA ILE A 99 -4.08 -5.38 -0.29
C ILE A 99 -3.81 -5.73 -1.74
N VAL A 100 -3.80 -4.73 -2.60
CA VAL A 100 -3.35 -4.87 -3.98
C VAL A 100 -1.89 -4.46 -4.08
N VAL A 101 -1.12 -5.11 -4.93
CA VAL A 101 0.25 -4.73 -5.25
C VAL A 101 0.29 -4.37 -6.73
N HIS A 102 0.65 -3.15 -7.04
CA HIS A 102 0.83 -2.70 -8.41
C HIS A 102 2.15 -3.25 -8.95
N PHE A 103 2.10 -4.48 -9.46
CA PHE A 103 3.29 -5.26 -9.79
C PHE A 103 4.12 -4.58 -10.88
N LEU A 104 5.40 -4.35 -10.60
CA LEU A 104 6.34 -3.64 -11.47
C LEU A 104 5.84 -2.28 -12.00
N GLY A 105 4.94 -1.64 -11.26
CA GLY A 105 4.38 -0.34 -11.62
C GLY A 105 3.14 -0.41 -12.51
N LEU A 106 2.65 -1.60 -12.85
CA LEU A 106 1.39 -1.78 -13.56
C LEU A 106 0.22 -1.73 -12.57
N PRO A 107 -0.71 -0.75 -12.67
CA PRO A 107 -1.86 -0.71 -11.80
C PRO A 107 -2.75 -1.94 -11.93
N CYS A 108 -3.29 -2.41 -10.78
CA CYS A 108 -4.30 -3.48 -10.75
C CYS A 108 -5.62 -3.00 -11.37
N GLU A 109 -6.52 -3.92 -11.64
CA GLU A 109 -7.89 -3.65 -12.12
C GLU A 109 -8.76 -3.06 -10.99
N MET A 110 -8.46 -1.81 -10.61
CA MET A 110 -8.97 -1.19 -9.40
C MET A 110 -10.49 -1.04 -9.38
N ASP A 111 -11.13 -0.81 -10.53
CA ASP A 111 -12.60 -0.69 -10.60
C ASP A 111 -13.28 -2.01 -10.21
N ALA A 112 -12.78 -3.14 -10.73
CA ALA A 112 -13.29 -4.46 -10.40
C ALA A 112 -13.04 -4.79 -8.93
N ILE A 113 -11.81 -4.56 -8.45
CA ILE A 113 -11.40 -4.86 -7.07
C ILE A 113 -12.18 -4.02 -6.06
N ASN A 114 -12.31 -2.71 -6.27
CA ASN A 114 -13.08 -1.83 -5.40
C ASN A 114 -14.57 -2.24 -5.34
N LYS A 115 -15.15 -2.66 -6.48
CA LYS A 115 -16.53 -3.17 -6.50
C LYS A 115 -16.69 -4.46 -5.68
N ILE A 116 -15.74 -5.38 -5.78
CA ILE A 116 -15.73 -6.61 -4.98
C ILE A 116 -15.61 -6.27 -3.49
N ALA A 117 -14.64 -5.43 -3.13
CA ALA A 117 -14.45 -5.01 -1.74
C ALA A 117 -15.71 -4.35 -1.15
N GLN A 118 -16.32 -3.44 -1.90
CA GLN A 118 -17.54 -2.75 -1.51
C GLN A 118 -18.70 -3.74 -1.25
N SER A 119 -18.82 -4.81 -2.03
CA SER A 119 -19.90 -5.80 -1.88
C SER A 119 -19.88 -6.54 -0.55
N VAL A 120 -18.70 -6.61 0.10
CA VAL A 120 -18.52 -7.27 1.41
C VAL A 120 -18.13 -6.29 2.53
N GLY A 121 -18.09 -4.99 2.25
CA GLY A 121 -17.68 -3.96 3.22
C GLY A 121 -16.21 -4.00 3.59
N ALA A 122 -15.36 -4.55 2.72
CA ALA A 122 -13.92 -4.59 2.92
C ALA A 122 -13.23 -3.30 2.44
N LEU A 123 -12.12 -2.95 3.09
CA LEU A 123 -11.25 -1.85 2.68
C LEU A 123 -10.25 -2.32 1.63
N VAL A 124 -9.76 -1.40 0.80
CA VAL A 124 -8.67 -1.69 -0.17
C VAL A 124 -7.47 -0.82 0.15
N PHE A 125 -6.30 -1.43 0.20
CA PHE A 125 -5.00 -0.77 0.39
C PHE A 125 -4.11 -1.04 -0.81
N GLU A 126 -3.39 -0.02 -1.25
CA GLU A 126 -2.47 -0.11 -2.37
C GLU A 126 -1.03 -0.23 -1.87
N ASP A 127 -0.37 -1.34 -2.17
CA ASP A 127 1.09 -1.40 -2.15
C ASP A 127 1.59 -0.82 -3.48
N ALA A 128 1.91 0.47 -3.44
CA ALA A 128 2.41 1.24 -4.56
C ALA A 128 3.95 1.39 -4.51
N ALA A 129 4.66 0.49 -3.83
CA ALA A 129 6.11 0.55 -3.64
C ALA A 129 6.90 0.56 -4.96
N LEU A 130 6.31 0.14 -6.06
CA LEU A 130 6.88 0.15 -7.41
C LEU A 130 6.05 0.98 -8.42
N ALA A 131 5.06 1.74 -7.95
CA ALA A 131 4.07 2.37 -8.83
C ALA A 131 4.00 3.91 -8.71
N LEU A 132 5.08 4.54 -8.20
CA LEU A 132 5.13 5.99 -8.15
C LEU A 132 5.11 6.56 -9.58
N GLY A 133 4.15 7.44 -9.85
CA GLY A 133 3.93 8.02 -11.19
C GLY A 133 3.01 7.21 -12.09
N ALA A 134 2.69 5.95 -11.74
CA ALA A 134 1.73 5.15 -12.48
C ALA A 134 0.31 5.70 -12.33
N LYS A 135 -0.51 5.49 -13.36
CA LYS A 135 -1.91 5.97 -13.37
C LYS A 135 -2.86 4.86 -13.78
N TYR A 136 -4.02 4.86 -13.17
CA TYR A 136 -5.19 4.09 -13.59
C TYR A 136 -6.28 5.07 -14.02
N GLY A 137 -6.55 5.12 -15.31
CA GLY A 137 -7.33 6.22 -15.88
C GLY A 137 -6.69 7.60 -15.61
N ASN A 138 -7.41 8.49 -14.98
CA ASN A 138 -6.95 9.85 -14.66
C ASN A 138 -6.42 10.00 -13.23
N LYS A 139 -6.38 8.92 -12.44
CA LYS A 139 -5.94 8.94 -11.04
C LYS A 139 -4.56 8.31 -10.89
N MET A 140 -3.76 8.86 -10.00
CA MET A 140 -2.46 8.29 -9.63
C MET A 140 -2.64 7.04 -8.80
N SER A 141 -1.78 6.03 -9.01
CA SER A 141 -1.61 4.93 -8.06
C SER A 141 -1.27 5.49 -6.67
N GLY A 142 -1.83 4.89 -5.63
CA GLY A 142 -1.77 5.40 -4.26
C GLY A 142 -2.95 6.30 -3.88
N ASN A 143 -3.82 6.64 -4.84
CA ASN A 143 -5.07 7.39 -4.62
C ASN A 143 -6.27 6.73 -5.34
N LEU A 144 -6.22 5.39 -5.44
CA LEU A 144 -7.24 4.58 -6.11
C LEU A 144 -8.14 3.84 -5.12
N ALA A 145 -7.75 3.84 -3.83
CA ALA A 145 -8.39 3.07 -2.77
C ALA A 145 -8.38 3.82 -1.42
N THR A 146 -8.51 3.09 -0.31
CA THR A 146 -8.57 3.66 1.05
C THR A 146 -7.26 4.37 1.43
N ALA A 147 -6.11 3.74 1.15
CA ALA A 147 -4.79 4.33 1.34
C ALA A 147 -3.77 3.68 0.39
N GLY A 148 -2.78 4.48 -0.03
CA GLY A 148 -1.65 4.01 -0.82
C GLY A 148 -0.35 4.07 -0.03
N CYS A 149 0.44 3.00 -0.10
CA CYS A 149 1.71 2.84 0.59
C CYS A 149 2.87 2.84 -0.41
N PHE A 150 3.80 3.76 -0.23
CA PHE A 150 4.95 3.92 -1.10
C PHE A 150 6.24 3.52 -0.39
N SER A 151 7.29 3.29 -1.18
CA SER A 151 8.60 2.99 -0.68
C SER A 151 9.65 3.83 -1.41
N PHE A 152 10.54 4.44 -0.65
CA PHE A 152 11.71 5.18 -1.16
C PHE A 152 13.02 4.44 -0.85
N TYR A 153 12.94 3.11 -0.70
CA TYR A 153 14.12 2.26 -0.53
C TYR A 153 15.07 2.38 -1.74
N PRO A 154 16.40 2.23 -1.58
CA PRO A 154 17.41 2.50 -2.63
C PRO A 154 17.17 1.87 -4.00
N ILE A 155 16.47 0.74 -4.08
CA ILE A 155 16.16 0.06 -5.35
C ILE A 155 14.85 0.52 -6.00
N LYS A 156 14.15 1.51 -5.42
CA LYS A 156 12.87 2.01 -5.94
C LYS A 156 13.12 3.09 -7.00
N HIS A 157 12.07 3.40 -7.80
CA HIS A 157 12.16 4.35 -8.93
C HIS A 157 12.63 5.75 -8.51
N ILE A 158 12.21 6.20 -7.34
CA ILE A 158 12.73 7.40 -6.71
C ILE A 158 13.22 6.97 -5.33
N THR A 159 14.49 7.20 -5.07
CA THR A 159 15.08 6.92 -3.78
C THR A 159 15.73 8.17 -3.24
N VAL A 160 15.51 8.43 -1.98
CA VAL A 160 16.38 9.22 -1.15
C VAL A 160 17.12 8.21 -0.28
N SER A 161 18.36 7.91 -0.62
CA SER A 161 19.18 6.98 0.17
C SER A 161 18.99 7.27 1.67
N TYR A 162 18.78 6.24 2.49
CA TYR A 162 18.66 6.42 3.95
C TYR A 162 19.83 7.20 4.57
N THR A 163 20.99 7.14 3.95
CA THR A 163 22.16 7.95 4.32
C THR A 163 21.94 9.43 4.08
N HIS A 164 21.18 9.81 3.07
CA HIS A 164 20.88 11.21 2.78
C HIS A 164 19.86 11.80 3.77
N LEU A 165 18.84 11.06 4.14
CA LEU A 165 17.89 11.45 5.19
C LEU A 165 18.59 11.58 6.55
N ARG A 166 19.51 10.67 6.88
CA ARG A 166 20.34 10.77 8.09
C ARG A 166 21.27 12.00 8.09
N ALA A 167 21.84 12.37 6.95
CA ALA A 167 22.70 13.53 6.85
C ALA A 167 21.94 14.84 7.10
N HIS A 168 20.68 14.94 6.68
CA HIS A 168 19.84 16.10 6.98
C HIS A 168 19.37 16.14 8.43
N GLU A 169 19.19 15.00 9.07
CA GLU A 169 18.83 14.92 10.50
C GLU A 169 20.00 15.28 11.42
N THR A 170 21.23 15.17 10.96
CA THR A 170 22.44 15.45 11.77
C THR A 170 23.03 16.83 11.55
N LEU A 171 22.58 17.60 10.57
CA LEU A 171 23.09 18.94 10.24
C LEU A 171 22.16 20.09 10.65
N SER A 172 21.10 19.81 11.37
CA SER A 172 20.16 20.81 11.91
C SER A 172 20.23 20.94 13.43
#